data_0533bf8e6753a9b978875f3f0d329c8b
#
_entry.id   0533bf8e6753a9b978875f3f0d329c8b
#
_cell.length_a   1.000
_cell.length_b   1.000
_cell.length_c   1.000
_cell.angle_alpha   90.00
_cell.angle_beta   90.00
_cell.angle_gamma   90.00
#
_symmetry.space_group_name_H-M   'P 1'
#
loop_
_entity.id
_entity.type
_entity.pdbx_description
1 polymer ?
#
loop_
_entity_poly.entity_id
_entity_poly.type
_entity_poly.pdbx_seq_one_letter_code
_entity_poly.pdbx_strand_id
1 'polypeptide(L)'
;LATYLEKELDVVFRFGSAITHVDEGLLSDFYDIWHAERIFVCSGADFETLYPRIFRESGITKCKLQMLRTGTQPNDWQLGPSLCAGLTLLHYSSFAEIAGLDAVRQRYDLENPDFAKYGVHVLVSQNHKGEIILGDSHEYGWDVSPFDSEHINQLIMNYLQTFAKFPDAQIAEHWHG
;
A
#
# COMPACT_ATOMS: atom_id res chain seq x y z
N LEU A 1 -12.41 -5.91 13.10
CA LEU A 1 -13.33 -6.38 12.05
C LEU A 1 -13.53 -7.90 12.15
N ALA A 2 -12.45 -8.73 12.11
CA ALA A 2 -12.56 -10.20 12.16
C ALA A 2 -13.42 -10.69 13.32
N THR A 3 -13.13 -10.23 14.56
CA THR A 3 -13.91 -10.60 15.75
C THR A 3 -15.41 -10.26 15.65
N TYR A 4 -15.76 -9.15 15.01
CA TYR A 4 -17.14 -8.78 14.76
C TYR A 4 -17.79 -9.74 13.75
N LEU A 5 -17.13 -10.02 12.64
CA LEU A 5 -17.63 -10.92 11.60
C LEU A 5 -17.87 -12.34 12.15
N GLU A 6 -16.96 -12.83 12.98
CA GLU A 6 -17.08 -14.14 13.61
C GLU A 6 -18.26 -14.21 14.59
N LYS A 7 -18.40 -13.19 15.46
CA LYS A 7 -19.40 -13.22 16.53
C LYS A 7 -20.81 -12.84 16.11
N GLU A 8 -20.93 -11.89 15.18
CA GLU A 8 -22.22 -11.30 14.82
C GLU A 8 -22.75 -11.81 13.46
N LEU A 9 -21.88 -12.39 12.62
CA LEU A 9 -22.24 -12.84 11.28
C LEU A 9 -21.85 -14.29 10.99
N ASP A 10 -21.46 -15.05 12.00
CA ASP A 10 -21.09 -16.47 11.93
C ASP A 10 -20.01 -16.79 10.85
N VAL A 11 -19.12 -15.84 10.59
CA VAL A 11 -18.02 -16.02 9.63
C VAL A 11 -16.95 -16.89 10.23
N VAL A 12 -16.62 -17.97 9.56
CA VAL A 12 -15.56 -18.89 9.98
C VAL A 12 -14.23 -18.47 9.36
N PHE A 13 -13.25 -18.17 10.20
CA PHE A 13 -11.87 -17.88 9.79
C PHE A 13 -10.99 -19.13 9.88
N ARG A 14 -10.18 -19.35 8.83
CA ARG A 14 -9.15 -20.40 8.79
C ARG A 14 -7.79 -19.75 8.56
N PHE A 15 -7.15 -19.34 9.65
CA PHE A 15 -5.80 -18.80 9.62
C PHE A 15 -4.76 -19.94 9.53
N GLY A 16 -3.65 -19.67 8.86
CA GLY A 16 -2.57 -20.65 8.70
C GLY A 16 -2.82 -21.72 7.63
N SER A 17 -3.92 -21.59 6.86
CA SER A 17 -4.24 -22.48 5.73
C SER A 17 -3.89 -21.80 4.42
N ALA A 18 -2.89 -22.30 3.71
CA ALA A 18 -2.51 -21.83 2.38
C ALA A 18 -3.31 -22.58 1.31
N ILE A 19 -4.29 -21.94 0.71
CA ILE A 19 -5.07 -22.53 -0.38
C ILE A 19 -4.18 -22.68 -1.61
N THR A 20 -4.05 -23.91 -2.10
CA THR A 20 -3.18 -24.28 -3.22
C THR A 20 -3.94 -24.72 -4.47
N HIS A 21 -5.23 -25.00 -4.32
CA HIS A 21 -6.08 -25.41 -5.42
C HIS A 21 -7.47 -24.81 -5.29
N VAL A 22 -8.00 -24.32 -6.41
CA VAL A 22 -9.38 -23.83 -6.55
C VAL A 22 -9.91 -24.34 -7.88
N ASP A 23 -11.08 -25.00 -7.84
CA ASP A 23 -11.83 -25.45 -9.00
C ASP A 23 -13.33 -25.14 -8.79
N GLU A 24 -14.20 -25.51 -9.72
CA GLU A 24 -15.63 -25.25 -9.63
C GLU A 24 -16.24 -25.75 -8.31
N GLY A 25 -16.55 -24.79 -7.42
CA GLY A 25 -17.18 -25.09 -6.13
C GLY A 25 -16.27 -25.77 -5.09
N LEU A 26 -14.97 -25.93 -5.35
CA LEU A 26 -14.02 -26.62 -4.49
C LEU A 26 -12.78 -25.76 -4.25
N LEU A 27 -12.31 -25.74 -3.02
CA LEU A 27 -10.99 -25.22 -2.67
C LEU A 27 -10.29 -26.15 -1.67
N SER A 28 -8.98 -26.24 -1.74
CA SER A 28 -8.20 -27.07 -0.84
C SER A 28 -6.85 -26.46 -0.47
N ASP A 29 -6.38 -26.80 0.73
CA ASP A 29 -5.00 -26.69 1.12
C ASP A 29 -4.32 -28.09 1.09
N PHE A 30 -3.22 -28.27 1.80
CA PHE A 30 -2.51 -29.58 1.84
C PHE A 30 -3.23 -30.65 2.65
N TYR A 31 -4.22 -30.28 3.48
CA TYR A 31 -4.83 -31.16 4.48
C TYR A 31 -6.34 -31.30 4.31
N ASP A 32 -7.02 -30.23 3.95
CA ASP A 32 -8.47 -30.12 3.94
C ASP A 32 -9.02 -29.74 2.58
N ILE A 33 -10.27 -30.11 2.34
CA ILE A 33 -11.07 -29.74 1.15
C ILE A 33 -12.36 -29.10 1.64
N TRP A 34 -12.71 -27.97 1.03
CA TRP A 34 -13.98 -27.28 1.29
C TRP A 34 -14.78 -27.13 0.02
N HIS A 35 -16.09 -27.13 0.16
CA HIS A 35 -17.03 -26.87 -0.92
C HIS A 35 -17.77 -25.57 -0.67
N ALA A 36 -17.95 -24.76 -1.72
CA ALA A 36 -18.67 -23.50 -1.65
C ALA A 36 -19.38 -23.22 -2.98
N GLU A 37 -20.57 -22.62 -2.92
CA GLU A 37 -21.30 -22.19 -4.11
C GLU A 37 -20.60 -21.06 -4.86
N ARG A 38 -19.83 -20.24 -4.13
CA ARG A 38 -19.05 -19.12 -4.69
C ARG A 38 -17.72 -19.00 -3.99
N ILE A 39 -16.68 -18.80 -4.75
CA ILE A 39 -15.31 -18.62 -4.26
C ILE A 39 -14.79 -17.27 -4.76
N PHE A 40 -14.27 -16.45 -3.84
CA PHE A 40 -13.61 -15.19 -4.16
C PHE A 40 -12.13 -15.32 -3.82
N VAL A 41 -11.27 -15.17 -4.82
CA VAL A 41 -9.82 -15.23 -4.65
C VAL A 41 -9.29 -13.82 -4.48
N CYS A 42 -8.74 -13.51 -3.30
CA CYS A 42 -8.18 -12.22 -2.93
C CYS A 42 -6.74 -12.41 -2.43
N SER A 43 -5.89 -13.00 -3.26
CA SER A 43 -4.53 -13.43 -2.90
C SER A 43 -3.50 -12.29 -2.83
N GLY A 44 -3.90 -11.04 -3.06
CA GLY A 44 -2.99 -9.89 -3.03
C GLY A 44 -1.87 -10.01 -4.06
N ALA A 45 -0.62 -9.88 -3.61
CA ALA A 45 0.56 -9.98 -4.46
C ALA A 45 1.09 -11.40 -4.66
N ASP A 46 0.38 -12.42 -4.21
CA ASP A 46 0.71 -13.82 -4.49
C ASP A 46 0.26 -14.21 -5.91
N PHE A 47 1.14 -14.03 -6.86
CA PHE A 47 0.93 -14.38 -8.27
C PHE A 47 1.38 -15.79 -8.62
N GLU A 48 2.02 -16.48 -7.68
CA GLU A 48 2.72 -17.74 -7.91
C GLU A 48 1.90 -18.97 -7.48
N THR A 49 1.04 -18.85 -6.45
CA THR A 49 0.40 -20.02 -5.82
C THR A 49 -0.80 -20.54 -6.62
N LEU A 50 -1.82 -19.70 -6.90
CA LEU A 50 -3.07 -20.19 -7.47
C LEU A 50 -3.13 -20.11 -9.00
N TYR A 51 -2.85 -18.99 -9.61
CA TYR A 51 -3.05 -18.80 -11.05
C TYR A 51 -1.79 -18.22 -11.75
N PRO A 52 -0.61 -18.85 -11.62
CA PRO A 52 0.65 -18.25 -12.07
C PRO A 52 0.68 -17.95 -13.57
N ARG A 53 0.05 -18.78 -14.40
CA ARG A 53 -0.02 -18.54 -15.84
C ARG A 53 -0.90 -17.33 -16.16
N ILE A 54 -2.07 -17.22 -15.54
CA ILE A 54 -3.00 -16.12 -15.77
C ILE A 54 -2.37 -14.79 -15.36
N PHE A 55 -1.74 -14.73 -14.19
CA PHE A 55 -1.03 -13.52 -13.74
C PHE A 55 0.12 -13.14 -14.68
N ARG A 56 0.91 -14.11 -15.15
CA ARG A 56 2.01 -13.86 -16.09
C ARG A 56 1.53 -13.30 -17.43
N GLU A 57 0.41 -13.82 -17.95
CA GLU A 57 -0.18 -13.41 -19.23
C GLU A 57 -0.99 -12.11 -19.13
N SER A 58 -1.41 -11.69 -17.93
CA SER A 58 -2.26 -10.52 -17.70
C SER A 58 -1.53 -9.16 -17.86
N GLY A 59 -0.20 -9.16 -17.77
CA GLY A 59 0.59 -7.93 -17.74
C GLY A 59 0.56 -7.18 -16.39
N ILE A 60 -0.11 -7.72 -15.36
CA ILE A 60 -0.07 -7.17 -14.00
C ILE A 60 1.33 -7.38 -13.41
N THR A 61 1.85 -6.38 -12.72
CA THR A 61 3.12 -6.44 -11.98
C THR A 61 2.91 -6.15 -10.51
N LYS A 62 3.83 -6.59 -9.67
CA LYS A 62 3.85 -6.22 -8.25
C LYS A 62 4.28 -4.76 -8.12
N CYS A 63 3.79 -4.11 -7.09
CA CYS A 63 4.22 -2.77 -6.70
C CYS A 63 4.61 -2.80 -5.23
N LYS A 64 5.90 -2.57 -4.95
CA LYS A 64 6.39 -2.43 -3.58
C LYS A 64 6.21 -0.99 -3.15
N LEU A 65 5.59 -0.80 -1.99
CA LEU A 65 5.33 0.49 -1.35
C LEU A 65 6.11 0.57 -0.05
N GLN A 66 7.00 1.54 0.11
CA GLN A 66 7.60 1.80 1.42
C GLN A 66 6.71 2.75 2.23
N MET A 67 6.42 2.36 3.47
CA MET A 67 5.53 3.03 4.40
C MET A 67 6.23 3.30 5.72
N LEU A 68 5.83 4.38 6.38
CA LEU A 68 6.39 4.82 7.66
C LEU A 68 5.26 5.05 8.67
N ARG A 69 5.56 4.87 9.96
CA ARG A 69 4.62 5.17 11.05
C ARG A 69 5.35 5.86 12.19
N THR A 70 4.74 6.93 12.73
CA THR A 70 5.22 7.58 13.95
C THR A 70 4.77 6.82 15.19
N GLY A 71 5.25 7.21 16.36
CA GLY A 71 4.60 6.92 17.62
C GLY A 71 3.25 7.64 17.74
N THR A 72 2.51 7.33 18.83
CA THR A 72 1.28 8.05 19.20
C THR A 72 1.58 9.52 19.40
N GLN A 73 0.80 10.41 18.77
CA GLN A 73 0.98 11.84 18.90
C GLN A 73 0.62 12.30 20.32
N PRO A 74 1.38 13.28 20.88
CA PRO A 74 1.18 13.75 22.26
C PRO A 74 -0.12 14.55 22.42
N ASN A 75 -0.62 14.62 23.66
CA ASN A 75 -1.74 15.46 24.07
C ASN A 75 -3.03 15.23 23.26
N ASP A 76 -3.33 13.97 22.90
CA ASP A 76 -4.49 13.59 22.11
C ASP A 76 -4.63 14.38 20.79
N TRP A 77 -3.50 14.82 20.24
CA TRP A 77 -3.50 15.58 19.00
C TRP A 77 -4.13 14.77 17.85
N GLN A 78 -4.98 15.46 17.07
CA GLN A 78 -5.69 14.86 15.95
C GLN A 78 -5.32 15.52 14.63
N LEU A 79 -5.00 14.70 13.64
CA LEU A 79 -4.77 15.15 12.26
C LEU A 79 -6.06 15.71 11.63
N GLY A 80 -7.21 15.13 12.00
CA GLY A 80 -8.49 15.39 11.33
C GLY A 80 -8.59 14.60 10.02
N PRO A 81 -8.77 15.26 8.86
CA PRO A 81 -8.84 14.56 7.59
C PRO A 81 -7.47 14.02 7.17
N SER A 82 -7.46 12.95 6.38
CA SER A 82 -6.24 12.50 5.72
C SER A 82 -5.73 13.56 4.76
N LEU A 83 -4.41 13.68 4.64
CA LEU A 83 -3.76 14.62 3.72
C LEU A 83 -3.29 13.87 2.47
N CYS A 84 -3.41 14.55 1.33
CA CYS A 84 -2.98 14.04 0.04
C CYS A 84 -2.07 15.11 -0.59
N ALA A 85 -0.80 14.81 -0.73
CA ALA A 85 0.17 15.78 -1.23
C ALA A 85 0.04 16.02 -2.74
N GLY A 86 0.54 17.15 -3.22
CA GLY A 86 0.37 17.60 -4.61
C GLY A 86 0.94 16.65 -5.68
N LEU A 87 2.01 15.92 -5.39
CA LEU A 87 2.57 14.91 -6.30
C LEU A 87 1.60 13.77 -6.62
N THR A 88 0.58 13.55 -5.79
CA THR A 88 -0.51 12.62 -6.07
C THR A 88 -1.22 12.92 -7.39
N LEU A 89 -1.32 14.18 -7.79
CA LEU A 89 -1.89 14.59 -9.08
C LEU A 89 -1.05 14.08 -10.27
N LEU A 90 0.25 13.91 -10.10
CA LEU A 90 1.15 13.36 -11.13
C LEU A 90 1.13 11.83 -11.17
N HIS A 91 0.75 11.20 -10.09
CA HIS A 91 0.77 9.74 -9.94
C HIS A 91 -0.44 9.06 -10.59
N TYR A 92 -1.64 9.55 -10.34
CA TYR A 92 -2.86 8.91 -10.83
C TYR A 92 -3.23 9.36 -12.24
N SER A 93 -3.42 8.38 -13.14
CA SER A 93 -3.79 8.62 -14.54
C SER A 93 -5.12 9.34 -14.72
N SER A 94 -6.02 9.29 -13.73
CA SER A 94 -7.28 10.05 -13.74
C SER A 94 -7.10 11.57 -13.81
N PHE A 95 -5.92 12.07 -13.45
CA PHE A 95 -5.58 13.50 -13.54
C PHE A 95 -4.79 13.86 -14.79
N ALA A 96 -4.46 12.91 -15.67
CA ALA A 96 -3.53 13.12 -16.79
C ALA A 96 -3.96 14.22 -17.77
N GLU A 97 -5.28 14.46 -17.90
CA GLU A 97 -5.82 15.47 -18.83
C GLU A 97 -5.97 16.88 -18.22
N ILE A 98 -5.52 17.08 -16.97
CA ILE A 98 -5.62 18.40 -16.33
C ILE A 98 -4.64 19.37 -16.98
N ALA A 99 -5.17 20.50 -17.49
CA ALA A 99 -4.36 21.54 -18.09
C ALA A 99 -3.31 22.09 -17.11
N GLY A 100 -2.05 22.18 -17.55
CA GLY A 100 -0.92 22.67 -16.75
C GLY A 100 -0.20 21.61 -15.93
N LEU A 101 -0.70 20.37 -15.86
CA LEU A 101 -0.04 19.29 -15.10
C LEU A 101 1.34 18.95 -15.68
N ASP A 102 1.52 19.07 -17.00
CA ASP A 102 2.83 18.85 -17.63
C ASP A 102 3.89 19.85 -17.16
N ALA A 103 3.53 21.10 -16.95
CA ALA A 103 4.46 22.10 -16.40
C ALA A 103 4.86 21.78 -14.95
N VAL A 104 3.92 21.25 -14.14
CA VAL A 104 4.21 20.79 -12.80
C VAL A 104 5.15 19.57 -12.85
N ARG A 105 4.89 18.60 -13.71
CA ARG A 105 5.74 17.42 -13.93
C ARG A 105 7.16 17.84 -14.30
N GLN A 106 7.32 18.67 -15.34
CA GLN A 106 8.64 19.14 -15.79
C GLN A 106 9.43 19.81 -14.67
N ARG A 107 8.77 20.64 -13.86
CA ARG A 107 9.42 21.29 -12.72
C ARG A 107 9.92 20.26 -11.69
N TYR A 108 9.08 19.29 -11.30
CA TYR A 108 9.46 18.28 -10.33
C TYR A 108 10.55 17.33 -10.84
N ASP A 109 10.52 16.97 -12.13
CA ASP A 109 11.53 16.13 -12.76
C ASP A 109 12.92 16.82 -12.76
N LEU A 110 12.93 18.16 -12.85
CA LEU A 110 14.17 18.95 -12.79
C LEU A 110 14.64 19.18 -11.34
N GLU A 111 13.72 19.54 -10.44
CA GLU A 111 14.08 19.89 -9.05
C GLU A 111 14.30 18.67 -8.18
N ASN A 112 13.57 17.58 -8.41
CA ASN A 112 13.55 16.39 -7.57
C ASN A 112 13.36 15.10 -8.41
N PRO A 113 14.33 14.74 -9.27
CA PRO A 113 14.19 13.59 -10.20
C PRO A 113 13.95 12.25 -9.47
N ASP A 114 14.42 12.11 -8.26
CA ASP A 114 14.21 10.90 -7.47
C ASP A 114 12.75 10.72 -7.03
N PHE A 115 11.95 11.76 -6.93
CA PHE A 115 10.53 11.60 -6.64
C PHE A 115 9.80 10.88 -7.78
N ALA A 116 10.08 11.24 -9.03
CA ALA A 116 9.54 10.55 -10.20
C ALA A 116 10.08 9.13 -10.31
N LYS A 117 11.40 8.95 -10.11
CA LYS A 117 12.08 7.66 -10.18
C LYS A 117 11.50 6.61 -9.23
N TYR A 118 11.21 7.01 -8.00
CA TYR A 118 10.68 6.11 -6.96
C TYR A 118 9.17 6.28 -6.74
N GLY A 119 8.48 7.00 -7.59
CA GLY A 119 7.04 7.22 -7.52
C GLY A 119 6.57 7.81 -6.18
N VAL A 120 7.38 8.70 -5.57
CA VAL A 120 7.06 9.29 -4.27
C VAL A 120 5.90 10.27 -4.38
N HIS A 121 4.79 9.97 -3.69
CA HIS A 121 3.68 10.91 -3.52
C HIS A 121 3.04 10.69 -2.15
N VAL A 122 3.27 11.57 -1.20
CA VAL A 122 2.98 11.29 0.20
C VAL A 122 1.50 11.47 0.53
N LEU A 123 0.90 10.41 1.06
CA LEU A 123 -0.38 10.40 1.74
C LEU A 123 -0.16 10.32 3.26
N VAL A 124 -1.03 10.95 4.03
CA VAL A 124 -0.94 10.99 5.49
C VAL A 124 -2.28 10.66 6.10
N SER A 125 -2.30 9.72 7.03
CA SER A 125 -3.48 9.40 7.81
C SER A 125 -3.13 9.19 9.29
N GLN A 126 -4.12 9.26 10.16
CA GLN A 126 -3.95 8.94 11.57
C GLN A 126 -4.83 7.75 11.94
N ASN A 127 -4.27 6.77 12.63
CA ASN A 127 -5.03 5.62 13.11
C ASN A 127 -5.67 5.88 14.49
N HIS A 128 -6.46 4.90 14.96
CA HIS A 128 -7.18 4.99 16.24
C HIS A 128 -6.27 5.04 17.49
N LYS A 129 -4.98 4.75 17.34
CA LYS A 129 -3.99 4.88 18.42
C LYS A 129 -3.31 6.25 18.43
N GLY A 130 -3.70 7.15 17.53
CA GLY A 130 -3.07 8.46 17.39
C GLY A 130 -1.73 8.44 16.66
N GLU A 131 -1.32 7.31 16.06
CA GLU A 131 -0.11 7.18 15.27
C GLU A 131 -0.34 7.72 13.86
N ILE A 132 0.64 8.43 13.28
CA ILE A 132 0.57 8.93 11.91
C ILE A 132 1.16 7.88 10.97
N ILE A 133 0.42 7.55 9.93
CA ILE A 133 0.83 6.66 8.84
C ILE A 133 1.16 7.50 7.64
N LEU A 134 2.35 7.30 7.09
CA LEU A 134 2.97 8.09 6.03
C LEU A 134 3.38 7.15 4.90
N GLY A 135 3.18 7.54 3.70
CA GLY A 135 3.68 6.86 2.52
C GLY A 135 3.16 7.55 1.29
N ASP A 136 3.60 7.15 0.15
CA ASP A 136 4.42 5.99 -0.14
C ASP A 136 5.41 6.25 -1.28
N SER A 137 6.19 5.24 -1.58
CA SER A 137 6.96 5.10 -2.82
C SER A 137 6.36 3.99 -3.68
N HIS A 138 6.78 3.90 -4.96
CA HIS A 138 6.31 2.86 -5.89
C HIS A 138 7.48 2.28 -6.67
N GLU A 139 7.78 1.02 -6.42
CA GLU A 139 8.76 0.23 -7.16
C GLU A 139 8.05 -0.93 -7.86
N TYR A 140 7.98 -0.89 -9.19
CA TYR A 140 7.24 -1.87 -9.99
C TYR A 140 8.15 -2.98 -10.52
N GLY A 141 7.69 -4.21 -10.46
CA GLY A 141 8.41 -5.36 -11.03
C GLY A 141 7.81 -6.70 -10.61
N TRP A 142 8.28 -7.79 -11.23
CA TRP A 142 8.00 -9.15 -10.76
C TRP A 142 8.84 -9.50 -9.53
N ASP A 143 10.11 -9.11 -9.57
CA ASP A 143 11.11 -9.36 -8.53
C ASP A 143 11.55 -8.01 -7.95
N VAL A 144 10.73 -7.45 -7.07
CA VAL A 144 11.10 -6.26 -6.32
C VAL A 144 12.02 -6.62 -5.15
N SER A 145 12.96 -5.73 -4.81
CA SER A 145 13.87 -5.95 -3.68
C SER A 145 13.11 -6.21 -2.38
N PRO A 146 13.42 -7.28 -1.62
CA PRO A 146 12.82 -7.49 -0.31
C PRO A 146 13.34 -6.53 0.76
N PHE A 147 14.38 -5.74 0.45
CA PHE A 147 14.98 -4.78 1.36
C PHE A 147 14.40 -3.38 1.16
N ASP A 148 14.15 -2.68 2.25
CA ASP A 148 13.78 -1.27 2.22
C ASP A 148 15.02 -0.39 2.00
N SER A 149 14.80 0.74 1.33
CA SER A 149 15.82 1.74 1.08
C SER A 149 15.65 2.93 2.02
N GLU A 150 16.66 3.19 2.84
CA GLU A 150 16.67 4.37 3.71
C GLU A 150 16.65 5.68 2.89
N HIS A 151 17.23 5.66 1.69
CA HIS A 151 17.13 6.78 0.76
C HIS A 151 15.67 7.10 0.40
N ILE A 152 14.85 6.09 0.12
CA ILE A 152 13.42 6.27 -0.19
C ILE A 152 12.67 6.79 1.05
N ASN A 153 12.93 6.24 2.23
CA ASN A 153 12.35 6.74 3.48
C ASN A 153 12.66 8.23 3.68
N GLN A 154 13.89 8.64 3.40
CA GLN A 154 14.31 10.03 3.50
C GLN A 154 13.62 10.92 2.46
N LEU A 155 13.38 10.44 1.23
CA LEU A 155 12.63 11.17 0.21
C LEU A 155 11.18 11.40 0.66
N ILE A 156 10.52 10.38 1.22
CA ILE A 156 9.16 10.50 1.79
C ILE A 156 9.14 11.57 2.88
N MET A 157 10.07 11.52 3.83
CA MET A 157 10.15 12.48 4.93
C MET A 157 10.48 13.90 4.47
N ASN A 158 11.41 14.06 3.52
CA ASN A 158 11.74 15.36 2.95
C ASN A 158 10.54 15.99 2.25
N TYR A 159 9.79 15.20 1.48
CA TYR A 159 8.59 15.71 0.84
C TYR A 159 7.49 16.04 1.84
N LEU A 160 7.26 15.20 2.84
CA LEU A 160 6.31 15.44 3.93
C LEU A 160 6.54 16.82 4.58
N GLN A 161 7.78 17.15 4.91
CA GLN A 161 8.15 18.39 5.60
C GLN A 161 7.82 19.65 4.81
N THR A 162 7.58 19.53 3.50
CA THR A 162 7.19 20.68 2.65
C THR A 162 5.75 21.13 2.87
N PHE A 163 4.87 20.27 3.37
CA PHE A 163 3.42 20.57 3.49
C PHE A 163 2.80 20.22 4.84
N ALA A 164 3.45 19.42 5.69
CA ALA A 164 2.89 19.00 6.97
C ALA A 164 3.93 19.03 8.10
N LYS A 165 3.46 19.35 9.31
CA LYS A 165 4.23 19.25 10.57
C LYS A 165 3.37 18.58 11.62
N PHE A 166 3.98 17.65 12.36
CA PHE A 166 3.35 16.96 13.48
C PHE A 166 4.04 17.32 14.79
N PRO A 167 3.35 17.24 15.94
CA PRO A 167 3.97 17.43 17.25
C PRO A 167 5.15 16.52 17.50
N ASP A 168 5.05 15.24 17.04
CA ASP A 168 6.14 14.27 17.03
C ASP A 168 6.20 13.60 15.66
N ALA A 169 7.31 13.83 14.95
CA ALA A 169 7.57 13.21 13.64
C ALA A 169 8.59 12.06 13.71
N GLN A 170 8.93 11.57 14.93
CA GLN A 170 9.84 10.45 15.08
C GLN A 170 9.22 9.18 14.51
N ILE A 171 9.93 8.55 13.57
CA ILE A 171 9.48 7.29 12.98
C ILE A 171 9.71 6.15 13.98
N ALA A 172 8.65 5.43 14.29
CA ALA A 172 8.65 4.27 15.18
C ALA A 172 8.77 2.96 14.40
N GLU A 173 8.20 2.92 13.21
CA GLU A 173 8.25 1.74 12.33
C GLU A 173 8.30 2.14 10.86
N HIS A 174 8.91 1.26 10.07
CA HIS A 174 8.81 1.25 8.62
C HIS A 174 8.58 -0.18 8.13
N TRP A 175 7.87 -0.30 7.03
CA TRP A 175 7.56 -1.58 6.36
C TRP A 175 7.31 -1.34 4.89
N HIS A 176 7.18 -2.42 4.13
CA HIS A 176 6.68 -2.37 2.76
C HIS A 176 5.46 -3.28 2.57
N GLY A 177 4.61 -2.94 1.62
CA GLY A 177 3.49 -3.73 1.13
C GLY A 177 3.61 -4.01 -0.35
#